data_c01561c72b58fe696520fd8bdf9ce4ac
#
_entry.id   c01561c72b58fe696520fd8bdf9ce4ac
#
_cell.length_a   1.000
_cell.length_b   1.000
_cell.length_c   1.000
_cell.angle_alpha   90.00
_cell.angle_beta   90.00
_cell.angle_gamma   90.00
#
_symmetry.space_group_name_H-M   'P 1'
#
loop_
_entity.id
_entity.type
_entity.pdbx_description
1 polymer ?
#
loop_
_entity_poly.entity_id
_entity_poly.type
_entity_poly.pdbx_seq_one_letter_code
_entity_poly.pdbx_strand_id
1 'polypeptide(L)'
;MSSIRTMVRGAYDIQKNRIQNGNRLVGNFKVKLGLPPSTKENKLDKEGKIILTNLRNSYKLLTEGVANFPRQANFKGDEVISDYTELCLVDNYLQLEGQEKNHFRRLGHTLEEYPIYTDYLEGIRGVGPAMAGVIISEIDITQAEYPSSLWKYAGLDVASDGQGRSRRKEHLVKKEYVDKKGKTEERDSITFNPFLKTKLTGVLGASFIKQPADKCKYREIYDGYKHRLENMDAHKEKSKGHRHNMAIRYMIKVFLVDLYNAWRPLEGLAVAPTYSEAKLGKTHKKAA
;
A
#
# COMPACT_ATOMS: atom_id res chain seq x y z
N MET A 1 10.59 -15.60 -10.62
CA MET A 1 9.68 -14.67 -9.87
C MET A 1 8.46 -15.50 -9.53
N SER A 2 7.99 -15.51 -8.28
CA SER A 2 6.82 -16.33 -7.92
C SER A 2 5.56 -15.83 -8.64
N SER A 3 4.65 -16.75 -9.00
CA SER A 3 3.39 -16.44 -9.69
C SER A 3 2.55 -15.43 -8.93
N ILE A 4 2.51 -15.55 -7.59
CA ILE A 4 1.78 -14.60 -6.73
C ILE A 4 2.35 -13.18 -6.83
N ARG A 5 3.67 -13.01 -6.94
CA ARG A 5 4.29 -11.68 -7.10
C ARG A 5 3.88 -11.02 -8.42
N THR A 6 3.83 -11.80 -9.50
CA THR A 6 3.35 -11.32 -10.79
C THR A 6 1.88 -10.87 -10.70
N MET A 7 1.05 -11.68 -10.03
CA MET A 7 -0.37 -11.37 -9.84
C MET A 7 -0.58 -10.10 -9.00
N VAL A 8 0.14 -9.96 -7.90
CA VAL A 8 0.10 -8.76 -7.04
C VAL A 8 0.53 -7.51 -7.81
N ARG A 9 1.66 -7.58 -8.53
CA ARG A 9 2.17 -6.44 -9.32
C ARG A 9 1.18 -6.04 -10.41
N GLY A 10 0.63 -7.00 -11.15
CA GLY A 10 -0.39 -6.76 -12.17
C GLY A 10 -1.65 -6.09 -11.62
N ALA A 11 -2.14 -6.50 -10.44
CA ALA A 11 -3.28 -5.86 -9.79
C ALA A 11 -2.99 -4.37 -9.46
N TYR A 12 -1.78 -4.06 -8.97
CA TYR A 12 -1.39 -2.68 -8.70
C TYR A 12 -1.11 -1.84 -9.95
N ASP A 13 -0.71 -2.45 -11.06
CA ASP A 13 -0.58 -1.74 -12.34
C ASP A 13 -1.96 -1.34 -12.88
N ILE A 14 -2.97 -2.22 -12.80
CA ILE A 14 -4.36 -1.90 -13.13
C ILE A 14 -4.88 -0.79 -12.21
N GLN A 15 -4.65 -0.88 -10.91
CA GLN A 15 -5.03 0.16 -9.95
C GLN A 15 -4.41 1.52 -10.31
N LYS A 16 -3.13 1.55 -10.66
CA LYS A 16 -2.43 2.76 -11.09
C LYS A 16 -3.08 3.35 -12.34
N ASN A 17 -3.37 2.53 -13.34
CA ASN A 17 -4.02 2.95 -14.58
C ASN A 17 -5.42 3.50 -14.30
N ARG A 18 -6.22 2.84 -13.45
CA ARG A 18 -7.54 3.34 -13.05
C ARG A 18 -7.45 4.71 -12.36
N ILE A 19 -6.52 4.87 -11.41
CA ILE A 19 -6.33 6.15 -10.70
C ILE A 19 -5.95 7.26 -11.69
N GLN A 20 -5.02 7.00 -12.61
CA GLN A 20 -4.60 7.99 -13.63
C GLN A 20 -5.77 8.38 -14.54
N ASN A 21 -6.53 7.39 -15.03
CA ASN A 21 -7.71 7.65 -15.86
C ASN A 21 -8.79 8.41 -15.06
N GLY A 22 -9.04 8.03 -13.82
CA GLY A 22 -9.98 8.73 -12.94
C GLY A 22 -9.61 10.20 -12.71
N ASN A 23 -8.33 10.49 -12.49
CA ASN A 23 -7.87 11.89 -12.34
C ASN A 23 -8.06 12.71 -13.62
N ARG A 24 -7.74 12.13 -14.80
CA ARG A 24 -7.96 12.78 -16.10
C ARG A 24 -9.43 13.03 -16.36
N LEU A 25 -10.26 12.02 -16.12
CA LEU A 25 -11.71 12.10 -16.24
C LEU A 25 -12.28 13.21 -15.36
N VAL A 26 -11.93 13.23 -14.07
CA VAL A 26 -12.36 14.29 -13.14
C VAL A 26 -11.86 15.66 -13.58
N GLY A 27 -10.59 15.76 -14.05
CA GLY A 27 -10.04 17.01 -14.58
C GLY A 27 -10.85 17.54 -15.77
N ASN A 28 -11.23 16.68 -16.72
CA ASN A 28 -12.06 17.05 -17.87
C ASN A 28 -13.43 17.57 -17.43
N PHE A 29 -14.11 16.86 -16.51
CA PHE A 29 -15.41 17.29 -16.03
C PHE A 29 -15.37 18.53 -15.12
N LYS A 30 -14.29 18.77 -14.38
CA LYS A 30 -14.09 20.04 -13.66
C LYS A 30 -14.03 21.22 -14.62
N VAL A 31 -13.30 21.10 -15.73
CA VAL A 31 -13.26 22.15 -16.77
C VAL A 31 -14.64 22.39 -17.37
N LYS A 32 -15.38 21.33 -17.68
CA LYS A 32 -16.75 21.44 -18.20
C LYS A 32 -17.70 22.18 -17.24
N LEU A 33 -17.50 22.03 -15.94
CA LEU A 33 -18.25 22.72 -14.88
C LEU A 33 -17.70 24.13 -14.57
N GLY A 34 -16.70 24.62 -15.31
CA GLY A 34 -16.07 25.92 -15.06
C GLY A 34 -15.15 25.92 -13.84
N LEU A 35 -14.77 24.76 -13.31
CA LEU A 35 -13.87 24.62 -12.16
C LEU A 35 -12.43 24.46 -12.63
N PRO A 36 -11.42 25.01 -11.92
CA PRO A 36 -10.02 24.83 -12.29
C PRO A 36 -9.62 23.35 -12.13
N PRO A 37 -8.85 22.78 -13.07
CA PRO A 37 -8.36 21.41 -13.00
C PRO A 37 -7.20 21.31 -11.99
N SER A 38 -7.47 21.51 -10.69
CA SER A 38 -6.45 21.55 -9.61
C SER A 38 -6.17 20.18 -8.99
N THR A 39 -6.75 19.09 -9.51
CA THR A 39 -6.58 17.75 -8.96
C THR A 39 -5.17 17.24 -9.20
N LYS A 40 -4.42 16.95 -8.12
CA LYS A 40 -3.13 16.27 -8.21
C LYS A 40 -3.32 14.84 -8.69
N GLU A 41 -2.46 14.37 -9.58
CA GLU A 41 -2.52 13.03 -10.25
C GLU A 41 -2.68 11.82 -9.31
N ASN A 42 -2.43 11.97 -8.02
CA ASN A 42 -2.46 10.85 -7.06
C ASN A 42 -3.56 10.94 -5.99
N LYS A 43 -4.39 11.99 -6.00
CA LYS A 43 -5.42 12.17 -4.97
C LYS A 43 -6.68 12.77 -5.57
N LEU A 44 -7.72 11.98 -5.70
CA LEU A 44 -9.07 12.50 -5.91
C LEU A 44 -9.50 13.23 -4.64
N ASP A 45 -9.80 14.52 -4.78
CA ASP A 45 -10.39 15.34 -3.73
C ASP A 45 -11.86 14.98 -3.48
N LYS A 46 -12.51 15.68 -2.56
CA LYS A 46 -13.93 15.45 -2.25
C LYS A 46 -14.85 15.72 -3.46
N GLU A 47 -14.55 16.78 -4.21
CA GLU A 47 -15.31 17.17 -5.41
C GLU A 47 -15.14 16.13 -6.52
N GLY A 48 -13.91 15.63 -6.74
CA GLY A 48 -13.63 14.58 -7.71
C GLY A 48 -14.40 13.28 -7.42
N LYS A 49 -14.60 12.94 -6.15
CA LYS A 49 -15.42 11.77 -5.77
C LYS A 49 -16.91 11.98 -6.08
N ILE A 50 -17.42 13.19 -5.88
CA ILE A 50 -18.80 13.55 -6.21
C ILE A 50 -18.99 13.47 -7.73
N ILE A 51 -18.08 14.04 -8.51
CA ILE A 51 -18.09 13.98 -9.97
C ILE A 51 -18.11 12.52 -10.44
N LEU A 52 -17.22 11.66 -9.93
CA LEU A 52 -17.20 10.24 -10.30
C LEU A 52 -18.49 9.50 -9.92
N THR A 53 -19.15 9.89 -8.85
CA THR A 53 -20.45 9.32 -8.46
C THR A 53 -21.52 9.72 -9.46
N ASN A 54 -21.60 10.99 -9.84
CA ASN A 54 -22.57 11.49 -10.82
C ASN A 54 -22.34 10.85 -12.19
N LEU A 55 -21.10 10.75 -12.64
CA LEU A 55 -20.72 10.08 -13.89
C LEU A 55 -21.13 8.60 -13.92
N ARG A 56 -20.97 7.90 -12.80
CA ARG A 56 -21.37 6.49 -12.68
C ARG A 56 -22.89 6.32 -12.75
N ASN A 57 -23.65 7.23 -12.12
CA ASN A 57 -25.10 7.21 -12.16
C ASN A 57 -25.60 7.51 -13.57
N SER A 58 -25.10 8.56 -14.22
CA SER A 58 -25.44 8.91 -15.60
C SER A 58 -25.08 7.77 -16.57
N TYR A 59 -23.87 7.20 -16.47
CA TYR A 59 -23.46 6.06 -17.29
C TYR A 59 -24.44 4.88 -17.15
N LYS A 60 -24.86 4.56 -15.92
CA LYS A 60 -25.84 3.48 -15.68
C LYS A 60 -27.17 3.76 -16.40
N LEU A 61 -27.70 4.97 -16.29
CA LEU A 61 -28.96 5.35 -16.95
C LEU A 61 -28.83 5.29 -18.47
N LEU A 62 -27.73 5.78 -19.03
CA LEU A 62 -27.49 5.81 -20.48
C LEU A 62 -27.22 4.43 -21.11
N THR A 63 -26.83 3.45 -20.30
CA THR A 63 -26.52 2.08 -20.74
C THR A 63 -27.53 1.05 -20.24
N GLU A 64 -28.51 1.43 -19.47
CA GLU A 64 -29.54 0.52 -18.93
C GLU A 64 -30.42 -0.04 -20.05
N GLY A 65 -30.59 -1.37 -20.08
CA GLY A 65 -31.39 -2.05 -21.09
C GLY A 65 -30.78 -2.15 -22.50
N VAL A 66 -29.52 -1.66 -22.66
CA VAL A 66 -28.81 -1.74 -23.95
C VAL A 66 -27.97 -3.02 -24.00
N ALA A 67 -28.30 -3.91 -24.95
CA ALA A 67 -27.57 -5.19 -25.10
C ALA A 67 -26.09 -5.03 -25.50
N ASN A 68 -25.76 -3.93 -26.20
CA ASN A 68 -24.41 -3.61 -26.65
C ASN A 68 -24.07 -2.16 -26.32
N PHE A 69 -22.78 -1.87 -26.14
CA PHE A 69 -22.31 -0.50 -25.93
C PHE A 69 -22.85 0.45 -27.03
N PRO A 70 -23.42 1.62 -26.69
CA PRO A 70 -24.05 2.52 -27.66
C PRO A 70 -23.09 2.90 -28.81
N ARG A 71 -23.62 3.04 -30.02
CA ARG A 71 -22.89 3.58 -31.17
C ARG A 71 -23.02 5.11 -31.19
N GLN A 72 -21.98 5.80 -31.65
CA GLN A 72 -21.93 7.25 -31.73
C GLN A 72 -23.17 7.85 -32.44
N ALA A 73 -23.59 7.24 -33.55
CA ALA A 73 -24.72 7.73 -34.35
C ALA A 73 -26.08 7.74 -33.61
N ASN A 74 -26.22 6.92 -32.56
CA ASN A 74 -27.46 6.74 -31.80
C ASN A 74 -27.34 7.30 -30.37
N PHE A 75 -26.22 7.89 -30.01
CA PHE A 75 -26.03 8.40 -28.67
C PHE A 75 -26.60 9.79 -28.50
N LYS A 76 -27.53 9.96 -27.56
CA LYS A 76 -28.16 11.25 -27.28
C LYS A 76 -27.61 11.98 -26.06
N GLY A 77 -26.88 11.26 -25.19
CA GLY A 77 -26.32 11.81 -23.94
C GLY A 77 -27.36 12.32 -22.95
N ASP A 78 -26.88 12.84 -21.84
CA ASP A 78 -27.64 13.58 -20.84
C ASP A 78 -26.88 14.86 -20.42
N GLU A 79 -27.34 15.53 -19.34
CA GLU A 79 -26.69 16.74 -18.82
C GLU A 79 -25.28 16.49 -18.29
N VAL A 80 -25.00 15.28 -17.79
CA VAL A 80 -23.72 14.90 -17.18
C VAL A 80 -22.76 14.37 -18.23
N ILE A 81 -23.19 13.37 -19.04
CA ILE A 81 -22.43 12.78 -20.14
C ILE A 81 -23.10 13.23 -21.44
N SER A 82 -22.65 14.35 -21.99
CA SER A 82 -23.33 15.02 -23.11
C SER A 82 -22.88 14.53 -24.48
N ASP A 83 -21.68 13.95 -24.59
CA ASP A 83 -21.15 13.47 -25.87
C ASP A 83 -20.62 12.03 -25.78
N TYR A 84 -20.46 11.41 -26.94
CA TYR A 84 -20.03 10.03 -27.06
C TYR A 84 -18.60 9.79 -26.56
N THR A 85 -17.69 10.77 -26.69
CA THR A 85 -16.32 10.66 -26.19
C THR A 85 -16.30 10.61 -24.66
N GLU A 86 -17.14 11.42 -24.03
CA GLU A 86 -17.32 11.39 -22.56
C GLU A 86 -17.84 10.02 -22.11
N LEU A 87 -18.81 9.45 -22.81
CA LEU A 87 -19.30 8.09 -22.52
C LEU A 87 -18.17 7.06 -22.60
N CYS A 88 -17.36 7.09 -23.65
CA CYS A 88 -16.23 6.18 -23.83
C CYS A 88 -15.17 6.34 -22.70
N LEU A 89 -14.91 7.56 -22.27
CA LEU A 89 -13.95 7.82 -21.18
C LEU A 89 -14.46 7.26 -19.83
N VAL A 90 -15.76 7.43 -19.55
CA VAL A 90 -16.40 6.87 -18.34
C VAL A 90 -16.42 5.36 -18.40
N ASP A 91 -16.78 4.77 -19.54
CA ASP A 91 -16.76 3.33 -19.75
C ASP A 91 -15.38 2.73 -19.49
N ASN A 92 -14.33 3.28 -20.08
CA ASN A 92 -12.95 2.84 -19.87
C ASN A 92 -12.55 2.89 -18.40
N TYR A 93 -12.93 3.95 -17.67
CA TYR A 93 -12.66 4.04 -16.22
C TYR A 93 -13.38 2.93 -15.44
N LEU A 94 -14.67 2.68 -15.76
CA LEU A 94 -15.47 1.64 -15.08
C LEU A 94 -14.96 0.22 -15.38
N GLN A 95 -14.53 -0.03 -16.62
CA GLN A 95 -13.88 -1.31 -16.99
C GLN A 95 -12.60 -1.55 -16.18
N LEU A 96 -11.72 -0.53 -16.05
CA LEU A 96 -10.52 -0.64 -15.21
C LEU A 96 -10.85 -0.88 -13.74
N GLU A 97 -11.93 -0.26 -13.22
CA GLU A 97 -12.40 -0.50 -11.86
C GLU A 97 -12.90 -1.95 -11.68
N GLY A 98 -13.65 -2.46 -12.65
CA GLY A 98 -14.10 -3.85 -12.66
C GLY A 98 -12.95 -4.86 -12.72
N GLN A 99 -11.95 -4.60 -13.58
CA GLN A 99 -10.73 -5.40 -13.68
C GLN A 99 -9.95 -5.41 -12.36
N GLU A 100 -9.74 -4.24 -11.73
CA GLU A 100 -9.07 -4.13 -10.42
C GLU A 100 -9.77 -4.98 -9.36
N LYS A 101 -11.10 -4.83 -9.22
CA LYS A 101 -11.90 -5.61 -8.27
C LYS A 101 -11.76 -7.12 -8.52
N ASN A 102 -11.83 -7.54 -9.78
CA ASN A 102 -11.69 -8.95 -10.15
C ASN A 102 -10.29 -9.50 -9.84
N HIS A 103 -9.24 -8.72 -10.08
CA HIS A 103 -7.87 -9.13 -9.76
C HIS A 103 -7.66 -9.30 -8.27
N PHE A 104 -8.12 -8.36 -7.43
CA PHE A 104 -8.01 -8.48 -5.98
C PHE A 104 -8.87 -9.61 -5.40
N ARG A 105 -10.04 -9.88 -5.98
CA ARG A 105 -10.87 -11.03 -5.59
C ARG A 105 -10.16 -12.36 -5.88
N ARG A 106 -9.63 -12.53 -7.11
CA ARG A 106 -8.87 -13.73 -7.50
C ARG A 106 -7.60 -13.89 -6.65
N LEU A 107 -6.93 -12.78 -6.34
CA LEU A 107 -5.80 -12.81 -5.41
C LEU A 107 -6.22 -13.36 -4.03
N GLY A 108 -7.39 -12.95 -3.50
CA GLY A 108 -7.93 -13.48 -2.26
C GLY A 108 -8.03 -15.01 -2.28
N HIS A 109 -8.61 -15.59 -3.32
CA HIS A 109 -8.70 -17.05 -3.46
C HIS A 109 -7.33 -17.74 -3.58
N THR A 110 -6.37 -17.11 -4.30
CA THR A 110 -5.01 -17.68 -4.39
C THR A 110 -4.30 -17.67 -3.04
N LEU A 111 -4.61 -16.72 -2.16
CA LEU A 111 -3.99 -16.62 -0.83
C LEU A 111 -4.41 -17.73 0.12
N GLU A 112 -5.56 -18.36 -0.11
CA GLU A 112 -6.05 -19.49 0.69
C GLU A 112 -5.11 -20.72 0.65
N GLU A 113 -4.22 -20.80 -0.35
CA GLU A 113 -3.17 -21.82 -0.45
C GLU A 113 -1.96 -21.57 0.48
N TYR A 114 -1.90 -20.41 1.13
CA TYR A 114 -0.76 -20.00 1.98
C TYR A 114 -1.13 -20.08 3.48
N PRO A 115 -0.54 -21.00 4.26
CA PRO A 115 -0.84 -21.12 5.71
C PRO A 115 -0.67 -19.82 6.48
N ILE A 116 0.33 -19.00 6.15
CA ILE A 116 0.50 -17.69 6.81
C ILE A 116 -0.70 -16.74 6.56
N TYR A 117 -1.43 -16.91 5.46
CA TYR A 117 -2.65 -16.15 5.22
C TYR A 117 -3.80 -16.67 6.09
N THR A 118 -4.13 -17.95 5.96
CA THR A 118 -5.28 -18.57 6.65
C THR A 118 -5.14 -18.59 8.16
N ASP A 119 -3.96 -18.89 8.67
CA ASP A 119 -3.72 -19.10 10.09
C ASP A 119 -3.36 -17.82 10.85
N TYR A 120 -2.99 -16.73 10.12
CA TYR A 120 -2.55 -15.52 10.77
C TYR A 120 -3.05 -14.21 10.12
N LEU A 121 -2.72 -13.94 8.85
CA LEU A 121 -2.95 -12.62 8.26
C LEU A 121 -4.43 -12.28 8.09
N GLU A 122 -5.26 -13.25 7.74
CA GLU A 122 -6.70 -13.08 7.54
C GLU A 122 -7.40 -12.65 8.83
N GLY A 123 -6.96 -13.17 9.99
CA GLY A 123 -7.47 -12.79 11.31
C GLY A 123 -7.09 -11.39 11.77
N ILE A 124 -6.13 -10.73 11.11
CA ILE A 124 -5.67 -9.41 11.54
C ILE A 124 -6.56 -8.31 10.97
N ARG A 125 -7.29 -7.64 11.84
CA ARG A 125 -8.14 -6.52 11.45
C ARG A 125 -7.33 -5.40 10.80
N GLY A 126 -7.70 -5.04 9.58
CA GLY A 126 -6.98 -4.05 8.78
C GLY A 126 -6.02 -4.63 7.74
N VAL A 127 -5.76 -5.94 7.78
CA VAL A 127 -5.07 -6.67 6.70
C VAL A 127 -6.11 -7.28 5.78
N GLY A 128 -6.19 -6.76 4.56
CA GLY A 128 -7.04 -7.37 3.52
C GLY A 128 -6.19 -8.16 2.51
N PRO A 129 -6.82 -8.91 1.57
CA PRO A 129 -6.13 -9.76 0.59
C PRO A 129 -5.05 -9.00 -0.21
N ALA A 130 -5.28 -7.74 -0.56
CA ALA A 130 -4.30 -6.92 -1.27
C ALA A 130 -2.99 -6.75 -0.49
N MET A 131 -3.08 -6.51 0.84
CA MET A 131 -1.89 -6.34 1.69
C MET A 131 -1.26 -7.67 2.07
N ALA A 132 -2.05 -8.70 2.33
CA ALA A 132 -1.55 -10.06 2.54
C ALA A 132 -0.77 -10.53 1.32
N GLY A 133 -1.30 -10.32 0.12
CA GLY A 133 -0.61 -10.61 -1.13
C GLY A 133 0.72 -9.88 -1.29
N VAL A 134 0.78 -8.59 -0.94
CA VAL A 134 2.05 -7.83 -0.93
C VAL A 134 3.06 -8.47 0.05
N ILE A 135 2.64 -8.77 1.27
CA ILE A 135 3.51 -9.34 2.30
C ILE A 135 4.08 -10.69 1.83
N ILE A 136 3.22 -11.60 1.41
CA ILE A 136 3.60 -12.97 0.98
C ILE A 136 4.46 -12.93 -0.29
N SER A 137 4.18 -12.02 -1.21
CA SER A 137 4.91 -11.94 -2.48
C SER A 137 6.26 -11.24 -2.41
N GLU A 138 6.46 -10.34 -1.44
CA GLU A 138 7.68 -9.53 -1.35
C GLU A 138 8.63 -10.00 -0.24
N ILE A 139 8.15 -10.75 0.76
CA ILE A 139 8.97 -11.25 1.87
C ILE A 139 9.27 -12.74 1.63
N ASP A 140 10.54 -13.07 1.65
CA ASP A 140 11.02 -14.43 1.81
C ASP A 140 11.42 -14.64 3.27
N ILE A 141 10.56 -15.32 4.02
CA ILE A 141 10.76 -15.51 5.47
C ILE A 141 11.96 -16.42 5.76
N THR A 142 12.35 -17.29 4.82
CA THR A 142 13.50 -18.17 4.98
C THR A 142 14.81 -17.39 5.06
N GLN A 143 14.88 -16.22 4.39
CA GLN A 143 16.02 -15.30 4.42
C GLN A 143 16.06 -14.38 5.65
N ALA A 144 14.98 -14.39 6.43
CA ALA A 144 14.90 -13.53 7.63
C ALA A 144 15.32 -14.30 8.86
N GLU A 145 16.61 -14.30 9.17
CA GLU A 145 17.18 -14.97 10.36
C GLU A 145 16.66 -14.34 11.67
N TYR A 146 16.51 -13.00 11.69
CA TYR A 146 16.02 -12.23 12.84
C TYR A 146 14.84 -11.35 12.46
N PRO A 147 13.97 -10.94 13.39
CA PRO A 147 12.89 -9.97 13.13
C PRO A 147 13.39 -8.66 12.52
N SER A 148 14.62 -8.22 12.91
CA SER A 148 15.26 -7.02 12.38
C SER A 148 15.63 -7.13 10.91
N SER A 149 15.79 -8.34 10.36
CA SER A 149 16.02 -8.57 8.93
C SER A 149 14.83 -8.07 8.12
N LEU A 150 13.59 -8.27 8.59
CA LEU A 150 12.38 -7.73 7.97
C LEU A 150 12.34 -6.20 8.02
N TRP A 151 12.77 -5.59 9.12
CA TRP A 151 12.85 -4.14 9.23
C TRP A 151 13.82 -3.55 8.22
N LYS A 152 15.01 -4.14 8.11
CA LYS A 152 16.06 -3.73 7.17
C LYS A 152 15.58 -3.89 5.73
N TYR A 153 14.98 -5.02 5.41
CA TYR A 153 14.43 -5.30 4.09
C TYR A 153 13.29 -4.34 3.71
N ALA A 154 12.41 -4.00 4.66
CA ALA A 154 11.34 -3.03 4.47
C ALA A 154 11.80 -1.56 4.57
N GLY A 155 13.09 -1.28 4.86
CA GLY A 155 13.63 0.08 5.01
C GLY A 155 13.05 0.83 6.21
N LEU A 156 12.72 0.10 7.27
CA LEU A 156 12.21 0.64 8.53
C LEU A 156 13.29 0.73 9.61
N ASP A 157 14.49 0.27 9.33
CA ASP A 157 15.65 0.39 10.21
C ASP A 157 16.12 1.84 10.34
N VAL A 158 17.04 2.05 11.28
CA VAL A 158 17.73 3.31 11.48
C VAL A 158 19.12 3.18 10.83
N ALA A 159 19.52 4.18 10.06
CA ALA A 159 20.81 4.25 9.45
C ALA A 159 21.89 4.68 10.46
N SER A 160 23.16 4.65 10.09
CA SER A 160 24.30 5.01 10.96
C SER A 160 24.27 6.46 11.46
N ASP A 161 23.58 7.35 10.73
CA ASP A 161 23.36 8.75 11.10
C ASP A 161 22.25 8.96 12.15
N GLY A 162 21.67 7.87 12.69
CA GLY A 162 20.56 7.94 13.63
C GLY A 162 19.20 8.24 12.99
N GLN A 163 19.14 8.40 11.65
CA GLN A 163 17.93 8.71 10.93
C GLN A 163 17.28 7.45 10.35
N GLY A 164 15.97 7.53 10.13
CA GLY A 164 15.26 6.45 9.48
C GLY A 164 15.73 6.24 8.03
N ARG A 165 15.99 4.98 7.64
CA ARG A 165 16.43 4.60 6.30
C ARG A 165 15.60 5.29 5.21
N SER A 166 16.27 5.87 4.21
CA SER A 166 15.66 6.61 3.13
C SER A 166 16.45 6.48 1.82
N ARG A 167 16.09 7.25 0.79
CA ARG A 167 16.82 7.33 -0.49
C ARG A 167 17.85 8.47 -0.51
N ARG A 168 18.18 9.08 0.65
CA ARG A 168 19.23 10.09 0.74
C ARG A 168 20.56 9.48 0.35
N LYS A 169 21.45 10.31 -0.19
CA LYS A 169 22.76 9.88 -0.70
C LYS A 169 23.57 9.12 0.37
N GLU A 170 23.50 9.56 1.61
CA GLU A 170 24.19 8.98 2.78
C GLU A 170 23.68 7.57 3.14
N HIS A 171 22.50 7.19 2.64
CA HIS A 171 21.89 5.88 2.89
C HIS A 171 22.01 4.92 1.70
N LEU A 172 22.61 5.36 0.61
CA LEU A 172 22.87 4.52 -0.55
C LEU A 172 24.15 3.71 -0.35
N VAL A 173 24.24 2.60 -1.05
CA VAL A 173 25.43 1.75 -1.11
C VAL A 173 25.86 1.58 -2.54
N LYS A 174 27.18 1.50 -2.77
CA LYS A 174 27.70 1.13 -4.07
C LYS A 174 27.39 -0.33 -4.34
N LYS A 175 26.83 -0.62 -5.52
CA LYS A 175 26.59 -1.98 -6.03
C LYS A 175 27.13 -2.09 -7.42
N GLU A 176 27.87 -3.13 -7.65
CA GLU A 176 28.27 -3.51 -8.99
C GLU A 176 27.08 -4.00 -9.81
N TYR A 177 27.04 -3.66 -11.06
CA TYR A 177 26.11 -4.19 -12.04
C TYR A 177 26.80 -4.33 -13.41
N VAL A 178 26.34 -5.27 -14.18
CA VAL A 178 26.82 -5.44 -15.56
C VAL A 178 25.90 -4.65 -16.49
N ASP A 179 26.48 -3.76 -17.26
CA ASP A 179 25.74 -2.99 -18.26
C ASP A 179 25.31 -3.85 -19.46
N LYS A 180 24.55 -3.27 -20.39
CA LYS A 180 24.09 -3.98 -21.61
C LYS A 180 25.23 -4.39 -22.55
N LYS A 181 26.44 -3.86 -22.35
CA LYS A 181 27.65 -4.16 -23.13
C LYS A 181 28.55 -5.18 -22.43
N GLY A 182 28.14 -5.73 -21.29
CA GLY A 182 28.93 -6.68 -20.52
C GLY A 182 30.00 -6.06 -19.62
N LYS A 183 30.04 -4.72 -19.48
CA LYS A 183 31.01 -4.03 -18.62
C LYS A 183 30.48 -3.93 -17.19
N THR A 184 31.32 -4.26 -16.22
CA THR A 184 31.01 -4.08 -14.80
C THR A 184 31.19 -2.61 -14.42
N GLU A 185 30.13 -2.02 -13.88
CA GLU A 185 30.10 -0.64 -13.38
C GLU A 185 29.50 -0.58 -11.99
N GLU A 186 29.81 0.48 -11.22
CA GLU A 186 29.21 0.73 -9.92
C GLU A 186 28.08 1.77 -10.01
N ARG A 187 27.02 1.54 -9.25
CA ARG A 187 25.94 2.53 -9.09
C ARG A 187 25.49 2.65 -7.64
N ASP A 188 25.03 3.84 -7.27
CA ASP A 188 24.36 4.05 -6.00
C ASP A 188 23.03 3.31 -5.96
N SER A 189 22.83 2.49 -4.95
CA SER A 189 21.68 1.60 -4.81
C SER A 189 21.07 1.68 -3.42
N ILE A 190 19.75 1.59 -3.36
CA ILE A 190 19.02 1.45 -2.09
C ILE A 190 19.20 0.04 -1.52
N THR A 191 19.18 -0.06 -0.19
CA THR A 191 19.39 -1.34 0.55
C THR A 191 18.07 -2.02 0.95
N PHE A 192 16.93 -1.50 0.55
CA PHE A 192 15.61 -1.96 0.99
C PHE A 192 14.63 -2.07 -0.19
N ASN A 193 13.53 -2.77 0.03
CA ASN A 193 12.44 -2.87 -0.94
C ASN A 193 11.51 -1.63 -0.85
N PRO A 194 11.56 -0.68 -1.80
CA PRO A 194 10.76 0.54 -1.73
C PRO A 194 9.26 0.31 -1.95
N PHE A 195 8.89 -0.73 -2.70
CA PHE A 195 7.49 -1.10 -2.89
C PHE A 195 6.89 -1.61 -1.58
N LEU A 196 7.54 -2.58 -0.94
CA LEU A 196 7.11 -3.09 0.36
C LEU A 196 7.03 -1.97 1.40
N LYS A 197 8.04 -1.11 1.49
CA LYS A 197 8.03 0.05 2.40
C LYS A 197 6.80 0.93 2.21
N THR A 198 6.52 1.31 0.96
CA THR A 198 5.39 2.17 0.63
C THR A 198 4.05 1.50 0.98
N LYS A 199 3.92 0.20 0.71
CA LYS A 199 2.70 -0.54 1.02
C LYS A 199 2.51 -0.74 2.52
N LEU A 200 3.56 -1.07 3.25
CA LEU A 200 3.49 -1.22 4.71
C LEU A 200 3.18 0.11 5.43
N THR A 201 3.91 1.18 5.11
CA THR A 201 3.71 2.45 5.83
C THR A 201 2.51 3.25 5.31
N GLY A 202 2.30 3.32 4.01
CA GLY A 202 1.27 4.15 3.39
C GLY A 202 -0.10 3.48 3.30
N VAL A 203 -0.16 2.16 3.06
CA VAL A 203 -1.43 1.45 2.89
C VAL A 203 -1.82 0.72 4.17
N LEU A 204 -0.98 -0.20 4.65
CA LEU A 204 -1.28 -0.98 5.85
C LEU A 204 -1.34 -0.10 7.10
N GLY A 205 -0.35 0.80 7.26
CA GLY A 205 -0.35 1.75 8.37
C GLY A 205 -1.62 2.61 8.42
N ALA A 206 -2.04 3.13 7.26
CA ALA A 206 -3.30 3.87 7.17
C ALA A 206 -4.54 3.00 7.43
N SER A 207 -4.49 1.72 7.02
CA SER A 207 -5.58 0.76 7.29
C SER A 207 -5.74 0.50 8.78
N PHE A 208 -4.64 0.25 9.49
CA PHE A 208 -4.66 0.04 10.95
C PHE A 208 -5.18 1.28 11.71
N ILE A 209 -4.74 2.48 11.32
CA ILE A 209 -5.17 3.73 11.96
C ILE A 209 -6.68 3.98 11.79
N LYS A 210 -7.29 3.48 10.73
CA LYS A 210 -8.74 3.61 10.49
C LYS A 210 -9.58 2.63 11.31
N GLN A 211 -8.98 1.60 11.89
CA GLN A 211 -9.71 0.64 12.71
C GLN A 211 -10.06 1.25 14.08
N PRO A 212 -11.16 0.80 14.72
CA PRO A 212 -11.43 1.13 16.12
C PRO A 212 -10.29 0.65 17.04
N ALA A 213 -9.91 1.46 18.04
CA ALA A 213 -8.78 1.15 18.91
C ALA A 213 -9.02 -0.11 19.76
N ASP A 214 -10.25 -0.30 20.21
CA ASP A 214 -10.69 -1.48 20.98
C ASP A 214 -10.69 -2.80 20.17
N LYS A 215 -10.55 -2.72 18.85
CA LYS A 215 -10.64 -3.87 17.94
C LYS A 215 -9.38 -4.11 17.10
N CYS A 216 -8.38 -3.29 17.27
CA CYS A 216 -7.14 -3.41 16.50
C CYS A 216 -5.92 -3.07 17.35
N LYS A 217 -5.20 -4.10 17.78
CA LYS A 217 -3.94 -4.01 18.54
C LYS A 217 -2.98 -2.96 17.96
N TYR A 218 -2.84 -2.92 16.64
CA TYR A 218 -1.89 -2.00 15.99
C TYR A 218 -2.34 -0.55 16.04
N ARG A 219 -3.64 -0.29 16.06
CA ARG A 219 -4.18 1.05 16.29
C ARG A 219 -3.84 1.54 17.69
N GLU A 220 -4.02 0.70 18.70
CA GLU A 220 -3.67 1.03 20.08
C GLU A 220 -2.17 1.31 20.23
N ILE A 221 -1.30 0.47 19.62
CA ILE A 221 0.16 0.69 19.60
C ILE A 221 0.52 2.04 18.95
N TYR A 222 -0.15 2.39 17.85
CA TYR A 222 0.07 3.67 17.19
C TYR A 222 -0.32 4.84 18.10
N ASP A 223 -1.49 4.80 18.71
CA ASP A 223 -2.00 5.88 19.57
C ASP A 223 -1.10 6.05 20.81
N GLY A 224 -0.74 4.96 21.48
CA GLY A 224 0.14 4.98 22.66
C GLY A 224 1.54 5.53 22.34
N TYR A 225 2.15 5.11 21.21
CA TYR A 225 3.46 5.62 20.83
C TYR A 225 3.41 7.07 20.37
N LYS A 226 2.36 7.48 19.65
CA LYS A 226 2.15 8.88 19.26
C LYS A 226 2.00 9.78 20.48
N HIS A 227 1.18 9.39 21.46
CA HIS A 227 1.03 10.10 22.74
C HIS A 227 2.38 10.22 23.46
N ARG A 228 3.16 9.15 23.51
CA ARG A 228 4.52 9.21 24.09
C ARG A 228 5.40 10.24 23.38
N LEU A 229 5.42 10.27 22.05
CA LEU A 229 6.23 11.23 21.27
C LEU A 229 5.78 12.68 21.47
N GLU A 230 4.50 12.92 21.73
CA GLU A 230 3.95 14.24 21.98
C GLU A 230 4.36 14.80 23.36
N ASN A 231 4.61 13.88 24.32
CA ASN A 231 4.98 14.24 25.69
C ASN A 231 6.50 14.14 25.98
N MET A 232 7.33 13.74 25.01
CA MET A 232 8.79 13.70 25.15
C MET A 232 9.44 15.01 24.71
N ASP A 233 10.26 15.62 25.58
CA ASP A 233 10.99 16.86 25.27
C ASP A 233 11.83 16.74 23.99
N ALA A 234 12.52 15.62 23.79
CA ALA A 234 13.33 15.36 22.60
C ALA A 234 12.54 15.39 21.26
N HIS A 235 11.22 15.41 21.32
CA HIS A 235 10.36 15.36 20.13
C HIS A 235 9.35 16.52 20.03
N LYS A 236 9.32 17.43 20.98
CA LYS A 236 8.40 18.60 21.00
C LYS A 236 8.57 19.47 19.76
N GLU A 237 9.81 19.70 19.34
CA GLU A 237 10.14 20.54 18.18
C GLU A 237 9.81 19.88 16.82
N LYS A 238 9.51 18.59 16.81
CA LYS A 238 9.14 17.89 15.57
C LYS A 238 7.70 18.22 15.19
N SER A 239 7.46 18.41 13.88
CA SER A 239 6.10 18.64 13.37
C SER A 239 5.16 17.48 13.70
N LYS A 240 3.85 17.76 13.76
CA LYS A 240 2.79 16.74 13.94
C LYS A 240 2.91 15.61 12.90
N GLY A 241 3.18 15.96 11.63
CA GLY A 241 3.39 14.99 10.56
C GLY A 241 4.63 14.12 10.77
N HIS A 242 5.72 14.68 11.30
CA HIS A 242 6.92 13.91 11.62
C HIS A 242 6.64 12.88 12.73
N ARG A 243 6.02 13.32 13.84
CA ARG A 243 5.63 12.42 14.94
C ARG A 243 4.65 11.33 14.48
N HIS A 244 3.69 11.67 13.62
CA HIS A 244 2.79 10.72 12.99
C HIS A 244 3.54 9.63 12.20
N ASN A 245 4.49 10.03 11.35
CA ASN A 245 5.30 9.07 10.58
C ASN A 245 6.19 8.20 11.47
N MET A 246 6.73 8.75 12.57
CA MET A 246 7.47 7.97 13.57
C MET A 246 6.57 6.90 14.20
N ALA A 247 5.34 7.25 14.59
CA ALA A 247 4.39 6.33 15.19
C ALA A 247 3.96 5.22 14.22
N ILE A 248 3.70 5.55 12.95
CA ILE A 248 3.44 4.54 11.91
C ILE A 248 4.61 3.57 11.79
N ARG A 249 5.84 4.07 11.69
CA ARG A 249 7.02 3.19 11.54
C ARG A 249 7.19 2.27 12.75
N TYR A 250 6.94 2.76 13.96
CA TYR A 250 7.00 1.94 15.17
C TYR A 250 5.93 0.85 15.13
N MET A 251 4.69 1.21 14.90
CA MET A 251 3.57 0.26 14.79
C MET A 251 3.85 -0.84 13.75
N ILE A 252 4.32 -0.47 12.55
CA ILE A 252 4.64 -1.45 11.50
C ILE A 252 5.83 -2.32 11.89
N LYS A 253 6.82 -1.81 12.64
CA LYS A 253 7.90 -2.65 13.17
C LYS A 253 7.38 -3.71 14.12
N VAL A 254 6.43 -3.36 15.00
CA VAL A 254 5.80 -4.34 15.91
C VAL A 254 5.02 -5.38 15.10
N PHE A 255 4.23 -4.94 14.10
CA PHE A 255 3.54 -5.86 13.20
C PHE A 255 4.51 -6.85 12.51
N LEU A 256 5.68 -6.39 12.05
CA LEU A 256 6.67 -7.26 11.40
C LEU A 256 7.32 -8.25 12.38
N VAL A 257 7.45 -7.91 13.68
CA VAL A 257 7.88 -8.88 14.71
C VAL A 257 6.81 -9.96 14.91
N ASP A 258 5.56 -9.55 15.04
CA ASP A 258 4.46 -10.49 15.21
C ASP A 258 4.32 -11.41 13.98
N LEU A 259 4.44 -10.84 12.78
CA LEU A 259 4.47 -11.59 11.52
C LEU A 259 5.61 -12.62 11.47
N TYR A 260 6.83 -12.21 11.86
CA TYR A 260 8.00 -13.08 11.92
C TYR A 260 7.74 -14.26 12.86
N ASN A 261 7.23 -13.96 14.05
CA ASN A 261 6.95 -14.98 15.08
C ASN A 261 5.85 -15.97 14.64
N ALA A 262 4.87 -15.50 13.85
CA ALA A 262 3.82 -16.35 13.32
C ALA A 262 4.27 -17.17 12.09
N TRP A 263 5.05 -16.55 11.19
CA TRP A 263 5.36 -17.19 9.92
C TRP A 263 6.47 -18.25 10.00
N ARG A 264 7.52 -17.98 10.77
CA ARG A 264 8.65 -18.92 10.86
C ARG A 264 8.26 -20.34 11.32
N PRO A 265 7.43 -20.52 12.36
CA PRO A 265 6.97 -21.86 12.75
C PRO A 265 6.17 -22.58 11.66
N LEU A 266 5.37 -21.87 10.88
CA LEU A 266 4.60 -22.45 9.77
C LEU A 266 5.50 -23.00 8.66
N GLU A 267 6.69 -22.43 8.51
CA GLU A 267 7.72 -22.92 7.57
C GLU A 267 8.73 -23.90 8.24
N GLY A 268 8.47 -24.35 9.47
CA GLY A 268 9.36 -25.23 10.20
C GLY A 268 10.69 -24.60 10.62
N LEU A 269 10.76 -23.25 10.67
CA LEU A 269 11.96 -22.50 10.97
C LEU A 269 12.00 -22.05 12.43
N ALA A 270 13.20 -22.03 13.04
CA ALA A 270 13.38 -21.55 14.39
C ALA A 270 13.06 -20.04 14.51
N VAL A 271 12.43 -19.65 15.62
CA VAL A 271 12.14 -18.26 15.96
C VAL A 271 13.29 -17.69 16.78
N ALA A 272 14.01 -16.71 16.23
CA ALA A 272 15.04 -16.01 16.94
C ALA A 272 14.44 -14.90 17.83
N PRO A 273 14.98 -14.67 19.04
CA PRO A 273 14.55 -13.57 19.90
C PRO A 273 14.87 -12.22 19.26
N THR A 274 14.15 -11.17 19.67
CA THR A 274 14.51 -9.81 19.25
C THR A 274 15.86 -9.41 19.82
N TYR A 275 16.56 -8.47 19.17
CA TYR A 275 17.84 -7.96 19.66
C TYR A 275 17.76 -7.43 21.09
N SER A 276 16.65 -6.80 21.47
CA SER A 276 16.41 -6.30 22.82
C SER A 276 16.32 -7.41 23.85
N GLU A 277 15.76 -8.54 23.48
CA GLU A 277 15.71 -9.72 24.35
C GLU A 277 17.06 -10.43 24.42
N ALA A 278 17.69 -10.67 23.26
CA ALA A 278 18.92 -11.46 23.16
C ALA A 278 20.15 -10.74 23.72
N LYS A 279 20.26 -9.42 23.55
CA LYS A 279 21.47 -8.64 23.87
C LYS A 279 21.29 -7.65 25.01
N LEU A 280 20.07 -7.14 25.26
CA LEU A 280 19.81 -6.15 26.30
C LEU A 280 19.04 -6.70 27.50
N GLY A 281 18.73 -8.00 27.53
CA GLY A 281 17.97 -8.65 28.60
C GLY A 281 16.58 -8.06 28.86
N LYS A 282 16.08 -7.26 27.91
CA LYS A 282 14.77 -6.62 28.03
C LYS A 282 13.69 -7.57 27.53
N THR A 283 13.04 -8.27 28.44
CA THR A 283 11.82 -9.01 28.11
C THR A 283 10.70 -8.01 27.77
N HIS A 284 10.24 -8.00 26.53
CA HIS A 284 8.97 -7.36 26.24
C HIS A 284 7.88 -8.15 26.95
N LYS A 285 7.23 -7.54 27.95
CA LYS A 285 6.01 -8.12 28.53
C LYS A 285 5.07 -8.38 27.36
N LYS A 286 4.76 -9.64 27.10
CA LYS A 286 3.65 -9.99 26.20
C LYS A 286 2.44 -9.23 26.73
N ALA A 287 1.84 -8.38 25.92
CA ALA A 287 0.54 -7.84 26.23
C ALA A 287 -0.40 -9.05 26.41
N ALA A 288 -0.93 -9.18 27.60
CA ALA A 288 -1.87 -10.25 27.97
C ALA A 288 -3.15 -10.09 27.15
#